data_ede93c3cf53e61cd5590fd38043046bc
#
_entry.id   ede93c3cf53e61cd5590fd38043046bc
#
_cell.length_a   1.000
_cell.length_b   1.000
_cell.length_c   1.000
_cell.angle_alpha   90.00
_cell.angle_beta   90.00
_cell.angle_gamma   90.00
#
_symmetry.space_group_name_H-M   'P 1'
#
loop_
_entity.id
_entity.type
_entity.pdbx_description
1 polymer ?
#
loop_
_entity_poly.entity_id
_entity_poly.type
_entity_poly.pdbx_seq_one_letter_code
_entity_poly.pdbx_strand_id
1 'polypeptide(L)'
;TCLDLGMNVIGFDPMMTVENAWELKPGIEKANSIKDILKVVDIITLHIPMTTSTEKFIDSDEISFMKKDSVIINLSREGIVNTEAILNALNSNDLKNYVTDFPSKELIDNPNVINMPHLGASTNEAEVKCAVMAAESIKSFLEYGNIINSVNFPNVYIPNNNQKRLC
;
A
#
# COMPACT_ATOMS: atom_id res chain seq x y z
N THR A 1 0.62 5.57 12.44
CA THR A 1 2.06 5.42 12.77
C THR A 1 2.86 6.63 12.34
N CYS A 2 2.91 7.06 11.04
CA CYS A 2 3.73 8.21 10.61
C CYS A 2 3.36 9.51 11.34
N LEU A 3 2.06 9.81 11.48
CA LEU A 3 1.59 10.95 12.29
C LEU A 3 2.03 10.84 13.75
N ASP A 4 1.99 9.64 14.34
CA ASP A 4 2.39 9.40 15.73
C ASP A 4 3.92 9.59 15.93
N LEU A 5 4.68 9.48 14.84
CA LEU A 5 6.11 9.81 14.79
C LEU A 5 6.41 11.28 14.48
N GLY A 6 5.38 12.13 14.39
CA GLY A 6 5.52 13.55 14.12
C GLY A 6 5.77 13.91 12.66
N MET A 7 5.52 13.00 11.73
CA MET A 7 5.65 13.26 10.29
C MET A 7 4.41 13.96 9.75
N ASN A 8 4.57 14.85 8.78
CA ASN A 8 3.48 15.34 7.95
C ASN A 8 3.12 14.24 6.95
N VAL A 9 1.83 13.90 6.84
CA VAL A 9 1.36 12.81 5.99
C VAL A 9 0.44 13.35 4.92
N ILE A 10 0.77 13.07 3.66
CA ILE A 10 -0.07 13.35 2.50
C ILE A 10 -0.39 12.05 1.78
N GLY A 11 -1.64 11.83 1.42
CA GLY A 11 -2.11 10.62 0.77
C GLY A 11 -2.81 10.88 -0.56
N PHE A 12 -2.64 9.94 -1.49
CA PHE A 12 -3.36 9.89 -2.76
C PHE A 12 -3.90 8.48 -2.98
N ASP A 13 -5.20 8.37 -3.06
CA ASP A 13 -5.90 7.13 -3.41
C ASP A 13 -7.12 7.50 -4.27
N PRO A 14 -7.09 7.21 -5.60
CA PRO A 14 -8.20 7.50 -6.49
C PRO A 14 -9.42 6.60 -6.24
N MET A 15 -9.26 5.49 -5.51
CA MET A 15 -10.30 4.53 -5.18
C MET A 15 -10.85 4.69 -3.75
N MET A 16 -10.44 5.76 -3.04
CA MET A 16 -10.89 6.03 -1.68
C MET A 16 -12.42 6.13 -1.61
N THR A 17 -13.04 5.25 -0.83
CA THR A 17 -14.47 5.33 -0.53
C THR A 17 -14.73 6.31 0.62
N VAL A 18 -16.00 6.73 0.76
CA VAL A 18 -16.42 7.59 1.87
C VAL A 18 -16.21 6.87 3.20
N GLU A 19 -16.54 5.59 3.29
CA GLU A 19 -16.35 4.76 4.47
C GLU A 19 -14.89 4.73 4.90
N ASN A 20 -13.98 4.43 3.97
CA ASN A 20 -12.54 4.38 4.26
C ASN A 20 -11.99 5.75 4.68
N ALA A 21 -12.54 6.84 4.11
CA ALA A 21 -12.13 8.19 4.48
C ALA A 21 -12.49 8.53 5.94
N TRP A 22 -13.58 7.99 6.49
CA TRP A 22 -13.97 8.17 7.89
C TRP A 22 -13.06 7.42 8.88
N GLU A 23 -12.33 6.40 8.40
CA GLU A 23 -11.38 5.65 9.23
C GLU A 23 -10.00 6.32 9.30
N LEU A 24 -9.74 7.33 8.47
CA LEU A 24 -8.47 8.05 8.48
C LEU A 24 -8.31 8.88 9.75
N LYS A 25 -7.11 8.83 10.33
CA LYS A 25 -6.76 9.72 11.44
C LYS A 25 -6.77 11.19 10.97
N PRO A 26 -7.25 12.12 11.80
CA PRO A 26 -7.12 13.55 11.52
C PRO A 26 -5.66 13.96 11.31
N GLY A 27 -5.41 14.87 10.37
CA GLY A 27 -4.06 15.37 10.07
C GLY A 27 -3.41 14.73 8.84
N ILE A 28 -4.13 13.84 8.12
CA ILE A 28 -3.68 13.38 6.81
C ILE A 28 -4.18 14.36 5.74
N GLU A 29 -3.27 14.93 4.98
CA GLU A 29 -3.59 15.80 3.85
C GLU A 29 -3.92 14.96 2.61
N LYS A 30 -4.90 15.42 1.82
CA LYS A 30 -5.26 14.77 0.55
C LYS A 30 -4.54 15.46 -0.60
N ALA A 31 -3.80 14.70 -1.41
CA ALA A 31 -3.30 15.16 -2.71
C ALA A 31 -4.35 14.93 -3.82
N ASN A 32 -4.29 15.75 -4.87
CA ASN A 32 -5.16 15.62 -6.03
C ASN A 32 -4.51 14.78 -7.15
N SER A 33 -3.19 14.64 -7.13
CA SER A 33 -2.45 13.83 -8.08
C SER A 33 -1.17 13.27 -7.47
N ILE A 34 -0.63 12.21 -8.09
CA ILE A 34 0.68 11.68 -7.72
C ILE A 34 1.79 12.73 -7.89
N LYS A 35 1.72 13.55 -8.92
CA LYS A 35 2.72 14.62 -9.18
C LYS A 35 2.77 15.67 -8.07
N ASP A 36 1.64 15.94 -7.41
CA ASP A 36 1.60 16.86 -6.27
C ASP A 36 2.36 16.29 -5.07
N ILE A 37 2.25 14.96 -4.86
CA ILE A 37 3.00 14.26 -3.83
C ILE A 37 4.49 14.28 -4.13
N LEU A 38 4.89 13.81 -5.31
CA LEU A 38 6.30 13.62 -5.68
C LEU A 38 7.15 14.88 -5.49
N LYS A 39 6.56 16.07 -5.72
CA LYS A 39 7.27 17.35 -5.59
C LYS A 39 7.55 17.80 -4.16
N VAL A 40 6.78 17.30 -3.20
CA VAL A 40 6.78 17.85 -1.82
C VAL A 40 7.25 16.87 -0.77
N VAL A 41 7.19 15.56 -1.03
CA VAL A 41 7.54 14.55 -0.03
C VAL A 41 9.05 14.29 0.04
N ASP A 42 9.49 13.90 1.22
CA ASP A 42 10.85 13.41 1.47
C ASP A 42 10.89 11.88 1.40
N ILE A 43 9.78 11.23 1.71
CA ILE A 43 9.61 9.77 1.66
C ILE A 43 8.29 9.46 0.99
N ILE A 44 8.31 8.58 -0.01
CA ILE A 44 7.09 8.00 -0.60
C ILE A 44 7.02 6.51 -0.28
N THR A 45 5.85 6.04 0.15
CA THR A 45 5.56 4.62 0.35
C THR A 45 4.40 4.19 -0.54
N LEU A 46 4.58 3.07 -1.24
CA LEU A 46 3.63 2.56 -2.22
C LEU A 46 2.77 1.46 -1.62
N HIS A 47 1.44 1.56 -1.78
CA HIS A 47 0.44 0.62 -1.27
C HIS A 47 -0.62 0.30 -2.32
N ILE A 48 -0.22 0.22 -3.58
CA ILE A 48 -1.10 -0.03 -4.72
C ILE A 48 -0.96 -1.47 -5.22
N PRO A 49 -2.01 -2.09 -5.78
CA PRO A 49 -1.92 -3.39 -6.41
C PRO A 49 -1.17 -3.30 -7.75
N MET A 50 -0.56 -4.42 -8.16
CA MET A 50 0.00 -4.55 -9.51
C MET A 50 -1.12 -4.79 -10.52
N THR A 51 -1.23 -3.91 -11.50
CA THR A 51 -2.17 -3.97 -12.62
C THR A 51 -1.47 -3.46 -13.89
N THR A 52 -2.10 -3.59 -15.04
CA THR A 52 -1.57 -2.99 -16.29
C THR A 52 -1.39 -1.48 -16.21
N SER A 53 -2.17 -0.79 -15.38
CA SER A 53 -2.07 0.67 -15.20
C SER A 53 -1.08 1.10 -14.12
N THR A 54 -0.63 0.17 -13.28
CA THR A 54 0.33 0.44 -12.19
C THR A 54 1.69 -0.23 -12.42
N GLU A 55 1.85 -0.94 -13.53
CA GLU A 55 3.15 -1.43 -13.98
C GLU A 55 4.07 -0.25 -14.26
N LYS A 56 5.27 -0.27 -13.67
CA LYS A 56 6.25 0.83 -13.74
C LYS A 56 5.64 2.20 -13.40
N PHE A 57 4.72 2.21 -12.42
CA PHE A 57 4.06 3.44 -11.96
C PHE A 57 5.04 4.49 -11.45
N ILE A 58 6.18 4.06 -10.91
CA ILE A 58 7.33 4.91 -10.63
C ILE A 58 8.42 4.58 -11.65
N ASP A 59 8.61 5.46 -12.60
CA ASP A 59 9.64 5.39 -13.63
C ASP A 59 10.50 6.67 -13.59
N SER A 60 11.36 6.85 -14.56
CA SER A 60 12.28 7.98 -14.69
C SER A 60 11.57 9.34 -14.67
N ASP A 61 10.39 9.42 -15.31
CA ASP A 61 9.58 10.64 -15.32
C ASP A 61 9.09 11.01 -13.92
N GLU A 62 8.54 10.04 -13.15
CA GLU A 62 8.08 10.26 -11.78
C GLU A 62 9.23 10.64 -10.86
N ILE A 63 10.36 9.96 -10.98
CA ILE A 63 11.56 10.27 -10.20
C ILE A 63 12.06 11.68 -10.48
N SER A 64 11.97 12.17 -11.73
CA SER A 64 12.39 13.52 -12.10
C SER A 64 11.62 14.64 -11.40
N PHE A 65 10.40 14.36 -10.89
CA PHE A 65 9.61 15.31 -10.11
C PHE A 65 9.95 15.27 -8.62
N MET A 66 10.67 14.26 -8.16
CA MET A 66 10.96 14.09 -6.73
C MET A 66 12.04 15.06 -6.27
N LYS A 67 12.04 15.33 -4.97
CA LYS A 67 13.14 16.08 -4.35
C LYS A 67 14.41 15.25 -4.38
N LYS A 68 15.55 15.93 -4.52
CA LYS A 68 16.84 15.30 -4.22
C LYS A 68 16.85 14.75 -2.79
N ASP A 69 17.58 13.68 -2.60
CA ASP A 69 17.69 13.00 -1.32
C ASP A 69 16.37 12.37 -0.80
N SER A 70 15.35 12.25 -1.65
CA SER A 70 14.14 11.55 -1.28
C SER A 70 14.33 10.03 -1.22
N VAL A 71 13.41 9.35 -0.54
CA VAL A 71 13.41 7.90 -0.34
C VAL A 71 12.13 7.29 -0.93
N ILE A 72 12.28 6.18 -1.65
CA ILE A 72 11.15 5.39 -2.13
C ILE A 72 11.09 4.09 -1.34
N ILE A 73 9.90 3.74 -0.84
CA ILE A 73 9.61 2.49 -0.13
C ILE A 73 8.57 1.71 -0.94
N ASN A 74 8.94 0.53 -1.45
CA ASN A 74 8.03 -0.38 -2.13
C ASN A 74 8.00 -1.73 -1.42
N LEU A 75 6.98 -1.92 -0.60
CA LEU A 75 6.65 -3.17 0.09
C LEU A 75 5.30 -3.71 -0.38
N SER A 76 4.84 -3.27 -1.56
CA SER A 76 3.53 -3.66 -2.08
C SER A 76 3.61 -4.78 -3.12
N ARG A 77 4.15 -4.51 -4.31
CA ARG A 77 4.34 -5.50 -5.38
C ARG A 77 5.58 -5.19 -6.21
N GLU A 78 6.25 -6.25 -6.67
CA GLU A 78 7.27 -6.16 -7.72
C GLU A 78 6.69 -5.55 -9.00
N GLY A 79 7.49 -4.87 -9.79
CA GLY A 79 7.08 -4.31 -11.08
C GLY A 79 6.32 -2.98 -11.01
N ILE A 80 5.86 -2.53 -9.84
CA ILE A 80 5.28 -1.17 -9.68
C ILE A 80 6.35 -0.10 -9.87
N VAL A 81 7.58 -0.42 -9.55
CA VAL A 81 8.72 0.49 -9.69
C VAL A 81 9.65 -0.04 -10.78
N ASN A 82 10.07 0.81 -11.69
CA ASN A 82 11.08 0.45 -12.67
C ASN A 82 12.47 0.37 -12.02
N THR A 83 12.98 -0.86 -11.89
CA THR A 83 14.27 -1.13 -11.22
C THR A 83 15.43 -0.39 -11.88
N GLU A 84 15.46 -0.32 -13.22
CA GLU A 84 16.52 0.37 -13.95
C GLU A 84 16.49 1.88 -13.66
N ALA A 85 15.30 2.50 -13.63
CA ALA A 85 15.14 3.90 -13.29
C ALA A 85 15.61 4.21 -11.87
N ILE A 86 15.29 3.32 -10.90
CA ILE A 86 15.78 3.44 -9.52
C ILE A 86 17.29 3.39 -9.46
N LEU A 87 17.91 2.39 -10.10
CA LEU A 87 19.38 2.23 -10.08
C LEU A 87 20.07 3.44 -10.68
N ASN A 88 19.56 3.96 -11.80
CA ASN A 88 20.08 5.17 -12.43
C ASN A 88 19.97 6.38 -11.49
N ALA A 89 18.83 6.57 -10.84
CA ALA A 89 18.61 7.70 -9.92
C ALA A 89 19.47 7.61 -8.65
N LEU A 90 19.69 6.42 -8.11
CA LEU A 90 20.61 6.20 -6.98
C LEU A 90 22.05 6.50 -7.38
N ASN A 91 22.49 6.07 -8.56
CA ASN A 91 23.83 6.30 -9.08
C ASN A 91 24.11 7.78 -9.39
N SER A 92 23.08 8.53 -9.82
CA SER A 92 23.18 9.98 -10.09
C SER A 92 22.98 10.85 -8.83
N ASN A 93 22.69 10.25 -7.69
CA ASN A 93 22.32 10.92 -6.43
C ASN A 93 21.06 11.79 -6.55
N ASP A 94 20.12 11.42 -7.41
CA ASP A 94 18.80 12.04 -7.49
C ASP A 94 17.83 11.44 -6.43
N LEU A 95 18.09 10.18 -6.03
CA LEU A 95 17.46 9.52 -4.88
C LEU A 95 18.52 9.21 -3.81
N LYS A 96 18.12 9.27 -2.54
CA LYS A 96 18.97 8.88 -1.41
C LYS A 96 18.99 7.38 -1.19
N ASN A 97 17.80 6.78 -1.04
CA ASN A 97 17.65 5.35 -0.79
C ASN A 97 16.40 4.78 -1.48
N TYR A 98 16.48 3.50 -1.77
CA TYR A 98 15.34 2.66 -2.12
C TYR A 98 15.18 1.53 -1.11
N VAL A 99 13.96 1.33 -0.60
CA VAL A 99 13.63 0.27 0.35
C VAL A 99 12.65 -0.68 -0.32
N THR A 100 12.95 -1.98 -0.33
CA THR A 100 12.09 -2.98 -0.97
C THR A 100 12.20 -4.34 -0.30
N ASP A 101 11.16 -5.13 -0.38
CA ASP A 101 11.14 -6.56 -0.04
C ASP A 101 11.04 -7.46 -1.31
N PHE A 102 11.39 -6.90 -2.47
CA PHE A 102 11.54 -7.60 -3.76
C PHE A 102 12.99 -7.50 -4.23
N PRO A 103 13.92 -8.22 -3.56
CA PRO A 103 15.34 -8.12 -3.90
C PRO A 103 15.63 -8.73 -5.27
N SER A 104 16.37 -8.02 -6.11
CA SER A 104 17.01 -8.54 -7.31
C SER A 104 18.53 -8.50 -7.14
N LYS A 105 19.25 -9.19 -8.01
CA LYS A 105 20.71 -9.22 -7.93
C LYS A 105 21.29 -7.80 -8.03
N GLU A 106 20.78 -6.99 -8.93
CA GLU A 106 21.25 -5.62 -9.18
C GLU A 106 20.96 -4.70 -7.99
N LEU A 107 19.83 -4.94 -7.27
CA LEU A 107 19.45 -4.17 -6.08
C LEU A 107 20.26 -4.55 -4.86
N ILE A 108 20.60 -5.84 -4.70
CA ILE A 108 21.37 -6.33 -3.54
C ILE A 108 22.77 -5.72 -3.51
N ASP A 109 23.39 -5.54 -4.65
CA ASP A 109 24.76 -5.04 -4.76
C ASP A 109 24.86 -3.50 -4.60
N ASN A 110 23.73 -2.79 -4.52
CA ASN A 110 23.72 -1.33 -4.40
C ASN A 110 23.65 -0.90 -2.92
N PRO A 111 24.64 -0.13 -2.40
CA PRO A 111 24.69 0.27 -0.98
C PRO A 111 23.57 1.20 -0.55
N ASN A 112 22.89 1.87 -1.50
CA ASN A 112 21.78 2.77 -1.22
C ASN A 112 20.42 2.06 -1.30
N VAL A 113 20.41 0.72 -1.47
CA VAL A 113 19.20 -0.09 -1.45
C VAL A 113 19.13 -0.88 -0.13
N ILE A 114 18.01 -0.74 0.57
CA ILE A 114 17.70 -1.54 1.76
C ILE A 114 16.78 -2.68 1.31
N ASN A 115 17.36 -3.87 1.21
CA ASN A 115 16.64 -5.08 0.85
C ASN A 115 16.14 -5.79 2.11
N MET A 116 14.87 -6.16 2.12
CA MET A 116 14.23 -6.92 3.20
C MET A 116 13.67 -8.23 2.67
N PRO A 117 13.52 -9.27 3.51
CA PRO A 117 12.80 -10.46 3.12
C PRO A 117 11.29 -10.17 3.02
N HIS A 118 10.62 -10.75 2.01
CA HIS A 118 9.16 -10.60 1.79
C HIS A 118 8.38 -11.46 2.78
N LEU A 119 8.28 -11.03 4.04
CA LEU A 119 7.68 -11.79 5.15
C LEU A 119 6.49 -11.06 5.83
N GLY A 120 5.97 -10.01 5.22
CA GLY A 120 4.93 -9.18 5.84
C GLY A 120 3.65 -9.93 6.24
N ALA A 121 3.28 -10.99 5.51
CA ALA A 121 2.12 -11.82 5.80
C ALA A 121 2.49 -13.18 6.45
N SER A 122 3.75 -13.45 6.69
CA SER A 122 4.27 -14.77 7.11
C SER A 122 4.77 -14.77 8.56
N THR A 123 4.25 -13.87 9.40
CA THR A 123 4.46 -13.93 10.84
C THR A 123 3.36 -14.74 11.51
N ASN A 124 3.66 -15.39 12.63
CA ASN A 124 2.69 -16.16 13.40
C ASN A 124 1.44 -15.33 13.75
N GLU A 125 1.65 -14.06 14.13
CA GLU A 125 0.56 -13.15 14.48
C GLU A 125 -0.32 -12.81 13.26
N ALA A 126 0.28 -12.63 12.07
CA ALA A 126 -0.45 -12.37 10.85
C ALA A 126 -1.28 -13.58 10.43
N GLU A 127 -0.70 -14.79 10.48
CA GLU A 127 -1.39 -16.05 10.15
C GLU A 127 -2.58 -16.30 11.09
N VAL A 128 -2.39 -16.16 12.40
CA VAL A 128 -3.47 -16.31 13.38
C VAL A 128 -4.57 -15.27 13.15
N LYS A 129 -4.21 -14.02 12.92
CA LYS A 129 -5.17 -12.94 12.66
C LYS A 129 -5.97 -13.19 11.38
N CYS A 130 -5.32 -13.63 10.30
CA CYS A 130 -5.99 -14.00 9.05
C CYS A 130 -6.99 -15.13 9.26
N ALA A 131 -6.61 -16.18 10.00
CA ALA A 131 -7.50 -17.30 10.31
C ALA A 131 -8.73 -16.86 11.13
N VAL A 132 -8.54 -16.03 12.14
CA VAL A 132 -9.63 -15.49 12.96
C VAL A 132 -10.56 -14.63 12.10
N MET A 133 -10.03 -13.70 11.31
CA MET A 133 -10.84 -12.84 10.44
C MET A 133 -11.64 -13.64 9.40
N ALA A 134 -11.04 -14.70 8.82
CA ALA A 134 -11.73 -15.58 7.89
C ALA A 134 -12.88 -16.32 8.58
N ALA A 135 -12.64 -16.86 9.77
CA ALA A 135 -13.67 -17.55 10.55
C ALA A 135 -14.83 -16.61 10.94
N GLU A 136 -14.53 -15.39 11.35
CA GLU A 136 -15.55 -14.37 11.70
C GLU A 136 -16.37 -13.97 10.46
N SER A 137 -15.74 -13.81 9.30
CA SER A 137 -16.44 -13.50 8.03
C SER A 137 -17.38 -14.64 7.64
N ILE A 138 -16.92 -15.89 7.71
CA ILE A 138 -17.75 -17.08 7.42
C ILE A 138 -18.90 -17.18 8.42
N LYS A 139 -18.63 -17.02 9.71
CA LYS A 139 -19.66 -17.03 10.76
C LYS A 139 -20.73 -15.98 10.49
N SER A 140 -20.31 -14.74 10.18
CA SER A 140 -21.23 -13.63 9.90
C SER A 140 -22.11 -13.92 8.68
N PHE A 141 -21.54 -14.55 7.65
CA PHE A 141 -22.33 -14.97 6.49
C PHE A 141 -23.34 -16.07 6.83
N LEU A 142 -22.91 -17.14 7.52
CA LEU A 142 -23.77 -18.29 7.83
C LEU A 142 -24.88 -17.92 8.83
N GLU A 143 -24.59 -17.10 9.83
CA GLU A 143 -25.57 -16.73 10.87
C GLU A 143 -26.50 -15.58 10.45
N TYR A 144 -25.97 -14.61 9.69
CA TYR A 144 -26.68 -13.36 9.42
C TYR A 144 -26.84 -13.05 7.92
N GLY A 145 -26.21 -13.80 7.02
CA GLY A 145 -26.20 -13.50 5.58
C GLY A 145 -25.39 -12.26 5.22
N ASN A 146 -24.54 -11.75 6.12
CA ASN A 146 -23.71 -10.59 5.83
C ASN A 146 -22.57 -10.97 4.88
N ILE A 147 -22.34 -10.13 3.89
CA ILE A 147 -21.20 -10.26 2.98
C ILE A 147 -20.20 -9.17 3.38
N ILE A 148 -19.10 -9.56 4.00
CA ILE A 148 -18.02 -8.69 4.43
C ILE A 148 -16.68 -9.21 3.91
N ASN A 149 -15.78 -8.31 3.53
CA ASN A 149 -14.45 -8.64 3.00
C ASN A 149 -14.48 -9.57 1.77
N SER A 150 -15.56 -9.53 0.97
CA SER A 150 -15.65 -10.29 -0.27
C SER A 150 -14.84 -9.62 -1.39
N VAL A 151 -14.18 -10.45 -2.22
CA VAL A 151 -13.41 -9.95 -3.38
C VAL A 151 -14.27 -9.76 -4.64
N ASN A 152 -15.45 -10.35 -4.69
CA ASN A 152 -16.32 -10.39 -5.87
C ASN A 152 -17.75 -9.89 -5.62
N PHE A 153 -18.09 -9.58 -4.38
CA PHE A 153 -19.37 -8.95 -4.00
C PHE A 153 -19.12 -7.68 -3.20
N PRO A 154 -19.98 -6.66 -3.31
CA PRO A 154 -19.96 -5.51 -2.43
C PRO A 154 -20.24 -5.93 -0.99
N ASN A 155 -19.78 -5.15 -0.02
CA ASN A 155 -20.14 -5.37 1.38
C ASN A 155 -21.65 -5.20 1.55
N VAL A 156 -22.29 -6.20 2.14
CA VAL A 156 -23.74 -6.21 2.43
C VAL A 156 -23.94 -6.52 3.89
N TYR A 157 -24.60 -5.63 4.57
CA TYR A 157 -25.02 -5.81 5.97
C TYR A 157 -26.55 -5.95 6.06
N ILE A 158 -27.02 -7.08 6.59
CA ILE A 158 -28.44 -7.36 6.72
C ILE A 158 -28.79 -7.36 8.21
N PRO A 159 -29.59 -6.39 8.70
CA PRO A 159 -29.99 -6.37 10.10
C PRO A 159 -30.70 -7.67 10.51
N ASN A 160 -30.32 -8.23 11.65
CA ASN A 160 -30.95 -9.44 12.15
C ASN A 160 -32.33 -9.07 12.77
N ASN A 161 -33.41 -9.54 12.16
CA ASN A 161 -34.78 -9.37 12.62
C ASN A 161 -35.39 -10.65 13.22
N ASN A 162 -34.56 -11.62 13.58
CA ASN A 162 -34.97 -12.94 14.13
C ASN A 162 -35.93 -13.76 13.23
N GLN A 163 -36.00 -13.45 11.94
CA GLN A 163 -36.78 -14.25 10.97
C GLN A 163 -35.86 -15.25 10.28
N LYS A 164 -36.43 -16.41 9.90
CA LYS A 164 -35.73 -17.38 9.05
C LYS A 164 -35.33 -16.71 7.73
N ARG A 165 -34.08 -16.81 7.33
CA ARG A 165 -33.56 -16.28 6.08
C ARG A 165 -33.34 -17.42 5.11
N LEU A 166 -33.71 -17.19 3.85
CA LEU A 166 -33.28 -18.00 2.72
C LEU A 166 -32.08 -17.27 2.12
N CYS A 167 -30.93 -17.90 2.14
CA CYS A 167 -29.71 -17.45 1.44
C CYS A 167 -29.64 -18.08 0.07
#